data_1f94e5e922367558c5706c44879bc280
#
_entry.id   1f94e5e922367558c5706c44879bc280
#
_cell.length_a   1.000
_cell.length_b   1.000
_cell.length_c   1.000
_cell.angle_alpha   90.00
_cell.angle_beta   90.00
_cell.angle_gamma   90.00
#
_symmetry.space_group_name_H-M   'P 1'
#
loop_
_entity.id
_entity.type
_entity.pdbx_description
1 polymer ?
#
loop_
_entity_poly.entity_id
_entity_poly.type
_entity_poly.pdbx_seq_one_letter_code
_entity_poly.pdbx_strand_id
1 'polypeptide(L)'
;MCCCRFGYTNPVNYNDNELYCGGFSVQWQDNGGKCGVCGDNWAAPRPREHEVGGRYGKGIIGRRYTMGQTIDVDIDISANHWGYFELKICPVDDAGSDPSQECFDSNPLVVADTGSDKFYVPLDSPKITKFQYQVGGVCVPASPL
;
A
#
# COMPACT_ATOMS: atom_id res chain seq x y z
N MET A 1 4.39 0.29 -5.17
CA MET A 1 3.02 0.60 -5.65
C MET A 1 2.49 -0.60 -6.40
N CYS A 2 1.36 -1.12 -5.96
CA CYS A 2 0.75 -2.31 -6.56
C CYS A 2 -0.05 -1.91 -7.81
N CYS A 3 0.61 -1.83 -8.97
CA CYS A 3 0.02 -1.37 -10.23
C CYS A 3 -0.52 -2.56 -11.05
N CYS A 4 -1.58 -3.18 -10.57
CA CYS A 4 -2.00 -4.46 -11.11
C CYS A 4 -2.97 -4.40 -12.30
N ARG A 5 -3.67 -3.30 -12.52
CA ARG A 5 -4.81 -3.30 -13.46
C ARG A 5 -4.76 -2.28 -14.61
N PHE A 6 -3.98 -1.23 -14.53
CA PHE A 6 -4.14 -0.08 -15.41
C PHE A 6 -2.90 0.26 -16.26
N GLY A 7 -2.45 -0.67 -17.04
CA GLY A 7 -1.48 -0.35 -18.08
C GLY A 7 -0.01 -0.33 -17.60
N TYR A 8 0.82 0.51 -18.20
CA TYR A 8 2.25 0.65 -17.90
C TYR A 8 3.11 -0.57 -18.20
N THR A 9 2.79 -1.40 -19.17
CA THR A 9 3.58 -2.60 -19.53
C THR A 9 3.73 -3.67 -18.43
N ASN A 10 3.05 -3.52 -17.29
CA ASN A 10 2.98 -4.57 -16.29
C ASN A 10 2.04 -5.70 -16.75
N PRO A 11 2.35 -6.96 -16.42
CA PRO A 11 1.39 -8.04 -16.61
C PRO A 11 0.10 -7.74 -15.86
N VAL A 12 -1.03 -8.09 -16.47
CA VAL A 12 -2.34 -7.95 -15.79
C VAL A 12 -2.41 -8.96 -14.65
N ASN A 13 -2.77 -8.51 -13.47
CA ASN A 13 -3.11 -9.39 -12.35
C ASN A 13 -4.63 -9.63 -12.36
N TYR A 14 -5.06 -10.82 -12.74
CA TYR A 14 -6.46 -11.21 -12.74
C TYR A 14 -6.99 -11.59 -11.35
N ASN A 15 -6.08 -11.76 -10.38
CA ASN A 15 -6.37 -12.07 -8.98
C ASN A 15 -6.11 -10.89 -8.05
N ASP A 16 -6.22 -9.67 -8.54
CA ASP A 16 -5.98 -8.46 -7.75
C ASP A 16 -7.00 -8.25 -6.60
N ASN A 17 -8.08 -9.00 -6.60
CA ASN A 17 -9.05 -9.08 -5.52
C ASN A 17 -8.65 -10.04 -4.39
N GLU A 18 -7.59 -10.83 -4.56
CA GLU A 18 -7.09 -11.81 -3.57
C GLU A 18 -5.81 -11.36 -2.86
N LEU A 19 -5.57 -10.04 -2.81
CA LEU A 19 -4.41 -9.45 -2.15
C LEU A 19 -4.68 -9.28 -0.63
N TYR A 20 -4.92 -10.39 0.06
CA TYR A 20 -5.30 -10.47 1.47
C TYR A 20 -4.38 -11.38 2.29
N CYS A 21 -3.09 -11.42 1.94
CA CYS A 21 -2.02 -12.15 2.67
C CYS A 21 -2.20 -13.67 2.73
N GLY A 22 -3.01 -14.24 1.83
CA GLY A 22 -3.38 -15.66 1.82
C GLY A 22 -4.63 -15.99 2.65
N GLY A 23 -5.31 -14.97 3.19
CA GLY A 23 -6.50 -15.08 4.03
C GLY A 23 -6.22 -15.10 5.52
N PHE A 24 -7.26 -14.97 6.33
CA PHE A 24 -7.16 -14.78 7.77
C PHE A 24 -6.34 -15.89 8.45
N SER A 25 -6.66 -17.16 8.18
CA SER A 25 -5.96 -18.27 8.83
C SER A 25 -4.49 -18.33 8.43
N VAL A 26 -4.18 -18.16 7.15
CA VAL A 26 -2.80 -18.15 6.65
C VAL A 26 -2.01 -17.00 7.25
N GLN A 27 -2.57 -15.80 7.26
CA GLN A 27 -1.88 -14.64 7.81
C GLN A 27 -1.65 -14.77 9.31
N TRP A 28 -2.70 -15.06 10.07
CA TRP A 28 -2.65 -14.95 11.54
C TRP A 28 -2.22 -16.24 12.23
N GLN A 29 -2.66 -17.40 11.75
CA GLN A 29 -2.35 -18.69 12.39
C GLN A 29 -1.02 -19.25 11.89
N ASP A 30 -0.79 -19.24 10.57
CA ASP A 30 0.40 -19.86 9.98
C ASP A 30 1.59 -18.88 9.94
N ASN A 31 1.36 -17.62 9.59
CA ASN A 31 2.41 -16.62 9.37
C ASN A 31 2.57 -15.61 10.53
N GLY A 32 1.89 -15.79 11.67
CA GLY A 32 2.03 -14.94 12.85
C GLY A 32 1.70 -13.46 12.60
N GLY A 33 0.69 -13.16 11.77
CA GLY A 33 0.25 -11.83 11.39
C GLY A 33 1.04 -11.19 10.25
N LYS A 34 2.09 -11.84 9.74
CA LYS A 34 2.93 -11.28 8.68
C LYS A 34 2.23 -11.33 7.32
N CYS A 35 2.49 -10.31 6.53
CA CYS A 35 2.00 -10.16 5.17
C CYS A 35 3.12 -9.71 4.25
N GLY A 36 3.11 -10.15 3.01
CA GLY A 36 4.02 -9.66 1.98
C GLY A 36 3.56 -8.34 1.38
N VAL A 37 4.40 -7.75 0.57
CA VAL A 37 4.11 -6.51 -0.16
C VAL A 37 2.82 -6.69 -0.96
N CYS A 38 1.97 -5.68 -0.96
CA CYS A 38 0.68 -5.66 -1.67
C CYS A 38 -0.30 -6.78 -1.31
N GLY A 39 -0.14 -7.44 -0.17
CA GLY A 39 -1.02 -8.53 0.24
C GLY A 39 -0.58 -9.93 -0.21
N ASP A 40 0.65 -10.09 -0.67
CA ASP A 40 1.22 -11.40 -0.97
C ASP A 40 1.24 -12.29 0.28
N ASN A 41 1.02 -13.58 0.09
CA ASN A 41 1.20 -14.56 1.17
C ASN A 41 2.65 -14.55 1.66
N TRP A 42 2.86 -14.34 2.96
CA TRP A 42 4.19 -14.26 3.56
C TRP A 42 5.04 -15.51 3.33
N ALA A 43 4.45 -16.70 3.33
CA ALA A 43 5.14 -17.96 3.13
C ALA A 43 5.46 -18.28 1.65
N ALA A 44 4.98 -17.49 0.69
CA ALA A 44 5.27 -17.72 -0.72
C ALA A 44 6.77 -17.60 -1.02
N PRO A 45 7.28 -18.34 -2.02
CA PRO A 45 8.68 -18.24 -2.44
C PRO A 45 9.08 -16.81 -2.82
N ARG A 46 10.32 -16.43 -2.49
CA ARG A 46 10.87 -15.10 -2.84
C ARG A 46 11.62 -15.14 -4.17
N PRO A 47 11.62 -14.03 -4.96
CA PRO A 47 10.78 -12.85 -4.72
C PRO A 47 9.31 -13.18 -4.89
N ARG A 48 8.44 -12.71 -3.96
CA ARG A 48 6.99 -12.85 -4.10
C ARG A 48 6.50 -12.06 -5.31
N GLU A 49 5.26 -12.25 -5.71
CA GLU A 49 4.77 -11.69 -6.97
C GLU A 49 4.87 -10.15 -7.04
N HIS A 50 4.64 -9.46 -5.92
CA HIS A 50 4.69 -7.99 -5.84
C HIS A 50 5.99 -7.43 -5.25
N GLU A 51 6.91 -8.27 -4.81
CA GLU A 51 8.25 -7.86 -4.36
C GLU A 51 9.12 -7.39 -5.53
N VAL A 52 10.16 -6.65 -5.23
CA VAL A 52 11.15 -6.22 -6.24
C VAL A 52 11.73 -7.44 -6.96
N GLY A 53 11.67 -7.42 -8.28
CA GLY A 53 12.05 -8.55 -9.13
C GLY A 53 10.97 -9.62 -9.30
N GLY A 54 9.86 -9.56 -8.57
CA GLY A 54 8.70 -10.41 -8.78
C GLY A 54 7.94 -10.11 -10.07
N ARG A 55 6.90 -10.87 -10.32
CA ARG A 55 6.10 -10.78 -11.55
C ARG A 55 5.54 -9.38 -11.78
N TYR A 56 5.05 -8.73 -10.72
CA TYR A 56 4.43 -7.41 -10.76
C TYR A 56 5.32 -6.29 -10.21
N GLY A 57 6.41 -6.62 -9.50
CA GLY A 57 7.35 -5.67 -8.91
C GLY A 57 8.40 -5.15 -9.90
N LYS A 58 7.98 -4.44 -10.94
CA LYS A 58 8.83 -3.99 -12.05
C LYS A 58 9.43 -2.58 -11.88
N GLY A 59 9.28 -1.96 -10.72
CA GLY A 59 9.82 -0.62 -10.46
C GLY A 59 9.16 0.50 -11.26
N ILE A 60 7.96 0.28 -11.80
CA ILE A 60 7.26 1.28 -12.59
C ILE A 60 6.69 2.37 -11.69
N ILE A 61 7.06 3.62 -11.96
CA ILE A 61 6.54 4.79 -11.25
C ILE A 61 5.19 5.18 -11.84
N GLY A 62 4.11 4.88 -11.12
CA GLY A 62 2.75 5.20 -11.57
C GLY A 62 2.38 6.67 -11.43
N ARG A 63 2.85 7.35 -10.37
CA ARG A 63 2.56 8.77 -10.09
C ARG A 63 3.72 9.44 -9.38
N ARG A 64 3.77 10.77 -9.48
CA ARG A 64 4.73 11.61 -8.78
C ARG A 64 3.98 12.59 -7.88
N TYR A 65 4.46 12.77 -6.66
CA TYR A 65 3.90 13.69 -5.68
C TYR A 65 5.00 14.54 -5.08
N THR A 66 4.62 15.71 -4.59
CA THR A 66 5.51 16.58 -3.82
C THR A 66 5.29 16.37 -2.33
N MET A 67 6.35 16.46 -1.55
CA MET A 67 6.25 16.43 -0.09
C MET A 67 5.29 17.51 0.41
N GLY A 68 4.43 17.17 1.35
CA GLY A 68 3.37 18.05 1.86
C GLY A 68 2.12 18.14 1.00
N GLN A 69 2.13 17.56 -0.21
CA GLN A 69 0.96 17.56 -1.08
C GLN A 69 -0.18 16.73 -0.47
N THR A 70 -1.40 17.20 -0.63
CA THR A 70 -2.61 16.39 -0.40
C THR A 70 -2.92 15.59 -1.64
N ILE A 71 -3.18 14.30 -1.47
CA ILE A 71 -3.49 13.36 -2.55
C ILE A 71 -4.90 12.80 -2.41
N ASP A 72 -5.59 12.67 -3.53
CA ASP A 72 -6.88 12.00 -3.58
C ASP A 72 -6.68 10.48 -3.59
N VAL A 73 -7.48 9.79 -2.78
CA VAL A 73 -7.52 8.32 -2.71
C VAL A 73 -8.96 7.88 -2.96
N ASP A 74 -9.15 7.09 -4.00
CA ASP A 74 -10.43 6.49 -4.35
C ASP A 74 -10.38 5.00 -4.02
N ILE A 75 -11.29 4.55 -3.16
CA ILE A 75 -11.44 3.14 -2.80
C ILE A 75 -12.78 2.63 -3.33
N ASP A 76 -12.74 1.59 -4.16
CA ASP A 76 -13.93 0.86 -4.61
C ASP A 76 -14.25 -0.23 -3.59
N ILE A 77 -15.35 -0.06 -2.85
CA ILE A 77 -15.83 -1.00 -1.85
C ILE A 77 -17.06 -1.71 -2.43
N SER A 78 -16.87 -2.90 -2.95
CA SER A 78 -17.98 -3.69 -3.52
C SER A 78 -18.95 -4.22 -2.46
N ALA A 79 -18.45 -4.50 -1.25
CA ALA A 79 -19.24 -4.90 -0.08
C ALA A 79 -18.65 -4.25 1.18
N ASN A 80 -19.43 -3.38 1.83
CA ASN A 80 -18.99 -2.71 3.03
C ASN A 80 -19.21 -3.60 4.26
N HIS A 81 -18.12 -3.91 4.95
CA HIS A 81 -18.12 -4.70 6.19
C HIS A 81 -17.56 -3.88 7.37
N TRP A 82 -17.57 -2.55 7.24
CA TRP A 82 -16.98 -1.59 8.17
C TRP A 82 -15.44 -1.69 8.25
N GLY A 83 -14.87 -0.94 9.16
CA GLY A 83 -13.43 -0.93 9.34
C GLY A 83 -12.82 0.44 9.03
N TYR A 84 -11.53 0.43 8.78
CA TYR A 84 -10.79 1.65 8.43
C TYR A 84 -9.68 1.34 7.43
N PHE A 85 -9.23 2.39 6.75
CA PHE A 85 -8.02 2.37 5.94
C PHE A 85 -6.90 3.12 6.65
N GLU A 86 -5.71 2.53 6.62
CA GLU A 86 -4.45 3.18 6.95
C GLU A 86 -3.57 3.16 5.71
N LEU A 87 -2.98 4.30 5.38
CA LEU A 87 -1.96 4.38 4.34
C LEU A 87 -0.62 4.75 4.97
N LYS A 88 0.42 4.09 4.52
CA LYS A 88 1.79 4.30 4.99
C LYS A 88 2.71 4.46 3.80
N ILE A 89 3.75 5.26 3.97
CA ILE A 89 4.76 5.50 2.95
C ILE A 89 6.12 5.10 3.49
N CYS A 90 6.95 4.54 2.64
CA CYS A 90 8.35 4.30 2.98
C CYS A 90 9.23 4.83 1.85
N PRO A 91 10.22 5.69 2.15
CA PRO A 91 11.24 6.05 1.17
C PRO A 91 12.05 4.82 0.80
N VAL A 92 12.32 4.65 -0.47
CA VAL A 92 13.17 3.58 -0.99
C VAL A 92 14.27 4.23 -1.79
N ASP A 93 15.46 4.26 -1.23
CA ASP A 93 16.65 4.86 -1.88
C ASP A 93 17.28 3.89 -2.87
N ASP A 94 17.10 2.59 -2.65
CA ASP A 94 17.55 1.53 -3.54
C ASP A 94 16.36 0.78 -4.14
N ALA A 95 16.17 0.94 -5.45
CA ALA A 95 15.12 0.23 -6.18
C ALA A 95 15.32 -1.31 -6.22
N GLY A 96 16.41 -1.80 -5.64
CA GLY A 96 16.74 -3.22 -5.57
C GLY A 96 16.20 -3.96 -4.35
N SER A 97 15.59 -3.25 -3.38
CA SER A 97 15.09 -3.86 -2.15
C SER A 97 13.66 -3.44 -1.80
N ASP A 98 12.92 -4.35 -1.20
CA ASP A 98 11.60 -4.04 -0.67
C ASP A 98 11.73 -3.31 0.68
N PRO A 99 10.85 -2.32 0.95
CA PRO A 99 10.86 -1.61 2.22
C PRO A 99 10.46 -2.53 3.39
N SER A 100 11.04 -2.27 4.56
CA SER A 100 10.72 -3.01 5.78
C SER A 100 9.38 -2.56 6.38
N GLN A 101 8.76 -3.44 7.18
CA GLN A 101 7.56 -3.09 7.93
C GLN A 101 7.80 -1.94 8.91
N GLU A 102 8.97 -1.91 9.55
CA GLU A 102 9.36 -0.84 10.47
C GLU A 102 9.40 0.55 9.78
N CYS A 103 9.88 0.60 8.53
CA CYS A 103 9.86 1.81 7.74
C CYS A 103 8.43 2.30 7.50
N PHE A 104 7.52 1.41 7.12
CA PHE A 104 6.11 1.77 6.95
C PHE A 104 5.47 2.22 8.26
N ASP A 105 5.73 1.53 9.38
CA ASP A 105 5.13 1.84 10.68
C ASP A 105 5.61 3.18 11.23
N SER A 106 6.79 3.61 10.83
CA SER A 106 7.35 4.91 11.19
C SER A 106 6.80 6.07 10.35
N ASN A 107 6.11 5.79 9.25
CA ASN A 107 5.68 6.81 8.30
C ASN A 107 4.20 6.66 7.88
N PRO A 108 3.25 6.79 8.83
CA PRO A 108 1.83 6.82 8.49
C PRO A 108 1.50 8.10 7.74
N LEU A 109 0.61 8.01 6.75
CA LEU A 109 -0.02 9.17 6.14
C LEU A 109 -1.23 9.58 6.99
N VAL A 110 -1.51 10.88 7.03
CA VAL A 110 -2.65 11.41 7.78
C VAL A 110 -3.77 11.83 6.84
N VAL A 111 -5.00 11.54 7.24
CA VAL A 111 -6.21 12.00 6.55
C VAL A 111 -6.25 13.53 6.63
N ALA A 112 -6.36 14.20 5.50
CA ALA A 112 -6.19 15.65 5.40
C ALA A 112 -7.17 16.44 6.27
N ASP A 113 -8.43 15.98 6.36
CA ASP A 113 -9.48 16.69 7.08
C ASP A 113 -9.43 16.47 8.59
N THR A 114 -8.97 15.31 9.04
CA THR A 114 -9.04 14.92 10.46
C THR A 114 -7.69 14.87 11.15
N GLY A 115 -6.60 14.80 10.40
CA GLY A 115 -5.26 14.58 10.94
C GLY A 115 -5.05 13.18 11.56
N SER A 116 -6.03 12.28 11.43
CA SER A 116 -5.94 10.89 11.89
C SER A 116 -5.15 10.05 10.90
N ASP A 117 -4.43 9.05 11.38
CA ASP A 117 -3.81 8.01 10.54
C ASP A 117 -4.85 7.02 9.98
N LYS A 118 -6.09 7.07 10.49
CA LYS A 118 -7.19 6.16 10.12
C LYS A 118 -8.34 6.90 9.47
N PHE A 119 -8.74 6.41 8.30
CA PHE A 119 -10.02 6.77 7.68
C PHE A 119 -11.03 5.69 7.96
N TYR A 120 -12.01 5.96 8.81
CA TYR A 120 -13.09 5.02 9.12
C TYR A 120 -14.14 5.03 8.01
N VAL A 121 -14.51 3.84 7.53
CA VAL A 121 -15.50 3.67 6.47
C VAL A 121 -16.89 3.92 7.05
N PRO A 122 -17.65 4.93 6.53
CA PRO A 122 -19.02 5.15 6.98
C PRO A 122 -19.93 3.95 6.67
N LEU A 123 -20.96 3.72 7.48
CA LEU A 123 -21.91 2.61 7.32
C LEU A 123 -22.66 2.65 5.99
N ASP A 124 -22.99 3.86 5.57
CA ASP A 124 -23.72 4.19 4.34
C ASP A 124 -22.78 4.60 3.19
N SER A 125 -21.52 4.19 3.29
CA SER A 125 -20.51 4.56 2.30
C SER A 125 -20.93 4.13 0.91
N PRO A 126 -20.85 5.03 -0.08
CA PRO A 126 -21.08 4.67 -1.47
C PRO A 126 -20.06 3.63 -1.93
N LYS A 127 -20.37 2.94 -3.02
CA LYS A 127 -19.47 1.94 -3.60
C LYS A 127 -18.04 2.48 -3.81
N ILE A 128 -17.91 3.74 -4.24
CA ILE A 128 -16.61 4.42 -4.32
C ILE A 128 -16.56 5.47 -3.22
N THR A 129 -15.67 5.27 -2.27
CA THR A 129 -15.40 6.21 -1.19
C THR A 129 -14.17 7.02 -1.54
N LYS A 130 -14.32 8.36 -1.50
CA LYS A 130 -13.25 9.33 -1.81
C LYS A 130 -12.82 10.02 -0.55
N PHE A 131 -11.52 10.11 -0.34
CA PHE A 131 -10.92 10.83 0.76
C PHE A 131 -9.51 11.29 0.41
N GLN A 132 -8.94 12.14 1.25
CA GLN A 132 -7.65 12.75 1.00
C GLN A 132 -6.65 12.41 2.10
N TYR A 133 -5.41 12.13 1.69
CA TYR A 133 -4.28 11.97 2.58
C TYR A 133 -3.22 13.02 2.32
N GLN A 134 -2.60 13.50 3.38
CA GLN A 134 -1.43 14.36 3.26
C GLN A 134 -0.16 13.50 3.19
N VAL A 135 0.64 13.73 2.15
CA VAL A 135 1.95 13.11 2.02
C VAL A 135 2.87 13.74 3.05
N GLY A 136 3.08 13.07 4.17
CA GLY A 136 3.89 13.54 5.29
C GLY A 136 5.32 13.87 4.86
N GLY A 137 5.92 14.81 5.57
CA GLY A 137 7.32 15.15 5.38
C GLY A 137 8.20 14.06 5.97
N VAL A 138 8.61 13.09 5.19
CA VAL A 138 9.78 12.28 5.53
C VAL A 138 10.98 13.19 5.32
N CYS A 139 11.51 13.73 6.41
CA CYS A 139 12.80 14.40 6.36
C CYS A 139 13.88 13.35 6.04
N VAL A 140 14.18 13.16 4.77
CA VAL A 140 15.45 12.59 4.38
C VAL A 140 16.46 13.69 4.62
N PRO A 141 17.44 13.53 5.53
CA PRO A 141 18.51 14.50 5.66
C PRO A 141 19.19 14.59 4.29
N ALA A 142 19.21 15.78 3.70
CA ALA A 142 19.99 16.03 2.50
C ALA A 142 21.43 15.63 2.83
N SER A 143 21.92 14.58 2.17
CA SER A 143 23.35 14.26 2.23
C SER A 143 24.10 15.49 1.71
N PRO A 144 25.05 16.04 2.47
CA PRO A 144 25.89 17.12 1.94
C PRO A 144 26.68 16.58 0.74
N LEU A 145 26.63 17.33 -0.34
CA LEU A 145 27.49 17.14 -1.51
C LEU A 145 28.97 17.29 -1.14
#